data_0e225424053f2935de1a7c4b7a00e1cc
#
_entry.id   0e225424053f2935de1a7c4b7a00e1cc
#
_cell.length_a   1.000
_cell.length_b   1.000
_cell.length_c   1.000
_cell.angle_alpha   90.00
_cell.angle_beta   90.00
_cell.angle_gamma   90.00
#
_symmetry.space_group_name_H-M   'P 1'
#
loop_
_entity.id
_entity.type
_entity.pdbx_description
1 polymer ?
#
loop_
_entity_poly.entity_id
_entity_poly.type
_entity_poly.pdbx_seq_one_letter_code
_entity_poly.pdbx_strand_id
1 'polypeptide(L)'
;LSVNGEGDGFFAGLPLKKGVLEPRPYQLSAAKNILEKGNALVVMPTALGKTFVALLVMAGLLRKNGSAKMLFLAPTKPLAAQQAKRIQSTLELEGEVALLTGEMPAEERRRVYERAQVVCATPQCVSNDLKKHGLDLAQYSFIAFDEVHRMTGDYAYVAIAEEARKKDGILLLGLTASPSAEKKKLDEMRELLGVKWVELKDESDEEVARFVQDVEFNVVFVDLPPEMLEVSKTLRALIAESLESIKGYGYEVGMREPNKRQLLLLRDQLRRRVPASYRALSELARAMNLVHALDLLETEGVSALHSFLEGLEKRRNPSKAVLRLAGDARVAGLKAKCSRFLAEGLEHPKLAALKKLVGEAVGKGESLIVFVHFRDSAKKIVGELSALPGVRARLLVGRAGEDGMAQKQQISLLDEFRAKQFNVLVATSVGEEGLDVVSVDEVVFYEAVPSEIRLIQRRGRAGRIKAGRVTAIIARDTKDEAYYWVSKRKEARMKKLLKKMRSEMAGEKQGPVQHTINQFF
;
A
#
# COMPACT_ATOMS: atom_id res chain seq x y z
N LEU A 1 -23.11 25.76 14.37
CA LEU A 1 -22.16 26.65 15.03
C LEU A 1 -21.46 27.46 13.95
N SER A 2 -21.86 28.75 13.84
CA SER A 2 -21.28 29.75 12.95
C SER A 2 -19.79 29.89 13.25
N VAL A 3 -18.94 29.66 12.25
CA VAL A 3 -17.52 29.99 12.30
C VAL A 3 -17.38 31.48 12.12
N ASN A 4 -17.50 32.23 13.22
CA ASN A 4 -16.97 33.57 13.36
C ASN A 4 -15.50 33.45 13.76
N GLY A 5 -14.62 33.39 12.78
CA GLY A 5 -13.19 33.52 12.90
C GLY A 5 -12.68 33.89 11.52
N GLU A 6 -12.02 35.02 11.39
CA GLU A 6 -11.44 35.67 10.22
C GLU A 6 -10.98 34.66 9.13
N GLY A 7 -11.94 34.16 8.36
CA GLY A 7 -11.68 33.37 7.16
C GLY A 7 -11.10 34.31 6.13
N ASP A 8 -9.79 34.21 5.94
CA ASP A 8 -8.99 34.92 4.97
C ASP A 8 -9.79 35.09 3.68
N GLY A 9 -10.05 36.33 3.27
CA GLY A 9 -10.83 36.70 2.06
C GLY A 9 -10.30 36.01 0.77
N PHE A 10 -9.17 35.32 0.89
CA PHE A 10 -8.57 34.49 -0.14
C PHE A 10 -9.50 33.39 -0.67
N PHE A 11 -10.35 32.79 0.17
CA PHE A 11 -11.25 31.71 -0.20
C PHE A 11 -12.72 32.12 -0.36
N ALA A 12 -13.05 33.41 -0.15
CA ALA A 12 -14.39 33.92 -0.41
C ALA A 12 -14.72 33.80 -1.91
N GLY A 13 -15.91 33.26 -2.23
CA GLY A 13 -16.36 33.11 -3.61
C GLY A 13 -15.63 32.06 -4.45
N LEU A 14 -15.05 31.02 -3.83
CA LEU A 14 -14.57 29.87 -4.59
C LEU A 14 -15.73 29.19 -5.34
N PRO A 15 -15.51 28.72 -6.58
CA PRO A 15 -16.48 27.98 -7.37
C PRO A 15 -16.71 26.57 -6.81
N LEU A 16 -17.35 26.49 -5.66
CA LEU A 16 -17.71 25.26 -4.96
C LEU A 16 -19.23 25.13 -4.89
N LYS A 17 -19.75 23.95 -5.21
CA LYS A 17 -21.19 23.67 -5.13
C LYS A 17 -21.69 23.75 -3.69
N LYS A 18 -22.84 24.37 -3.48
CA LYS A 18 -23.45 24.54 -2.15
C LYS A 18 -23.77 23.17 -1.51
N GLY A 19 -23.55 23.09 -0.20
CA GLY A 19 -23.83 21.87 0.57
C GLY A 19 -22.77 20.76 0.47
N VAL A 20 -21.69 21.00 -0.25
CA VAL A 20 -20.52 20.14 -0.27
C VAL A 20 -19.60 20.55 0.89
N LEU A 21 -19.16 19.57 1.66
CA LEU A 21 -18.26 19.61 2.83
C LEU A 21 -17.59 20.97 3.11
N GLU A 22 -17.81 21.51 4.30
CA GLU A 22 -17.07 22.70 4.77
C GLU A 22 -15.56 22.41 4.84
N PRO A 23 -14.72 23.26 4.21
CA PRO A 23 -13.27 23.12 4.28
C PRO A 23 -12.77 23.25 5.71
N ARG A 24 -11.87 22.40 6.12
CA ARG A 24 -11.21 22.52 7.42
C ARG A 24 -10.09 23.57 7.35
N PRO A 25 -9.80 24.32 8.45
CA PRO A 25 -8.78 25.39 8.43
C PRO A 25 -7.42 24.95 7.87
N TYR A 26 -6.92 23.79 8.27
CA TYR A 26 -5.65 23.27 7.76
C TYR A 26 -5.66 22.92 6.26
N GLN A 27 -6.83 22.58 5.69
CA GLN A 27 -6.97 22.32 4.24
C GLN A 27 -6.94 23.62 3.45
N LEU A 28 -7.56 24.68 3.98
CA LEU A 28 -7.51 26.02 3.43
C LEU A 28 -6.07 26.55 3.44
N SER A 29 -5.41 26.49 4.60
CA SER A 29 -4.00 26.90 4.74
C SER A 29 -3.08 26.15 3.77
N ALA A 30 -3.25 24.83 3.63
CA ALA A 30 -2.51 24.03 2.68
C ALA A 30 -2.72 24.47 1.22
N ALA A 31 -3.98 24.68 0.82
CA ALA A 31 -4.30 25.13 -0.54
C ALA A 31 -3.77 26.54 -0.83
N LYS A 32 -3.83 27.45 0.13
CA LYS A 32 -3.25 28.81 0.03
C LYS A 32 -1.75 28.74 -0.21
N ASN A 33 -1.01 28.00 0.64
CA ASN A 33 0.42 27.81 0.49
C ASN A 33 0.81 27.26 -0.90
N ILE A 34 0.05 26.30 -1.43
CA ILE A 34 0.30 25.72 -2.75
C ILE A 34 0.09 26.75 -3.86
N LEU A 35 -1.01 27.52 -3.81
CA LEU A 35 -1.32 28.52 -4.81
C LEU A 35 -0.35 29.71 -4.81
N GLU A 36 0.26 30.03 -3.67
CA GLU A 36 1.25 31.08 -3.53
C GLU A 36 2.68 30.62 -3.89
N LYS A 37 3.05 29.40 -3.49
CA LYS A 37 4.43 28.91 -3.61
C LYS A 37 4.69 28.07 -4.87
N GLY A 38 3.66 27.52 -5.49
CA GLY A 38 3.74 26.73 -6.72
C GLY A 38 3.83 25.22 -6.46
N ASN A 39 4.57 24.49 -7.31
CA ASN A 39 4.64 23.03 -7.28
C ASN A 39 4.84 22.47 -5.87
N ALA A 40 4.00 21.52 -5.48
CA ALA A 40 3.97 21.07 -4.10
C ALA A 40 3.80 19.55 -3.96
N LEU A 41 4.28 19.05 -2.81
CA LEU A 41 4.03 17.70 -2.33
C LEU A 41 3.16 17.77 -1.07
N VAL A 42 1.97 17.21 -1.13
CA VAL A 42 1.04 17.10 0.01
C VAL A 42 1.16 15.71 0.62
N VAL A 43 1.61 15.67 1.85
CA VAL A 43 1.76 14.44 2.65
C VAL A 43 0.80 14.52 3.83
N MET A 44 -0.28 13.75 3.74
CA MET A 44 -1.31 13.69 4.77
C MET A 44 -1.88 12.27 4.86
N PRO A 45 -2.21 11.74 6.04
CA PRO A 45 -2.99 10.52 6.19
C PRO A 45 -4.26 10.52 5.33
N THR A 46 -4.74 9.33 4.97
CA THR A 46 -5.90 9.19 4.06
C THR A 46 -7.18 9.86 4.59
N ALA A 47 -7.37 9.89 5.91
CA ALA A 47 -8.53 10.48 6.56
C ALA A 47 -8.54 12.03 6.57
N LEU A 48 -7.41 12.69 6.31
CA LEU A 48 -7.29 14.14 6.40
C LEU A 48 -7.73 14.89 5.12
N GLY A 49 -8.17 14.18 4.09
CA GLY A 49 -8.77 14.80 2.91
C GLY A 49 -7.77 15.42 1.94
N LYS A 50 -6.64 14.72 1.61
CA LYS A 50 -5.68 15.13 0.56
C LYS A 50 -6.35 15.57 -0.75
N THR A 51 -7.31 14.76 -1.21
CA THR A 51 -8.08 15.08 -2.42
C THR A 51 -8.83 16.40 -2.27
N PHE A 52 -9.31 16.71 -1.05
CA PHE A 52 -10.03 17.96 -0.83
C PHE A 52 -9.10 19.17 -0.92
N VAL A 53 -7.85 19.05 -0.46
CA VAL A 53 -6.82 20.09 -0.68
C VAL A 53 -6.60 20.32 -2.18
N ALA A 54 -6.50 19.24 -2.98
CA ALA A 54 -6.40 19.37 -4.44
C ALA A 54 -7.62 20.07 -5.05
N LEU A 55 -8.84 19.78 -4.59
CA LEU A 55 -10.06 20.44 -5.03
C LEU A 55 -10.07 21.94 -4.68
N LEU A 56 -9.58 22.33 -3.51
CA LEU A 56 -9.43 23.73 -3.12
C LEU A 56 -8.40 24.46 -3.98
N VAL A 57 -7.29 23.80 -4.34
CA VAL A 57 -6.30 24.34 -5.29
C VAL A 57 -6.93 24.52 -6.67
N MET A 58 -7.66 23.51 -7.17
CA MET A 58 -8.41 23.61 -8.43
C MET A 58 -9.41 24.76 -8.40
N ALA A 59 -10.21 24.89 -7.33
CA ALA A 59 -11.15 25.99 -7.17
C ALA A 59 -10.46 27.37 -7.16
N GLY A 60 -9.31 27.47 -6.51
CA GLY A 60 -8.50 28.69 -6.52
C GLY A 60 -7.98 29.07 -7.90
N LEU A 61 -7.60 28.10 -8.73
CA LEU A 61 -7.21 28.31 -10.11
C LEU A 61 -8.40 28.69 -10.99
N LEU A 62 -9.55 28.04 -10.83
CA LEU A 62 -10.81 28.39 -11.52
C LEU A 62 -11.28 29.81 -11.21
N ARG A 63 -11.12 30.28 -9.97
CA ARG A 63 -11.44 31.66 -9.61
C ARG A 63 -10.57 32.67 -10.37
N LYS A 64 -9.30 32.32 -10.65
CA LYS A 64 -8.39 33.17 -11.44
C LYS A 64 -8.69 33.09 -12.94
N ASN A 65 -9.03 31.92 -13.43
CA ASN A 65 -9.36 31.64 -14.82
C ASN A 65 -10.44 30.55 -14.88
N GLY A 66 -11.70 30.94 -15.11
CA GLY A 66 -12.87 30.03 -15.13
C GLY A 66 -12.74 28.89 -16.13
N SER A 67 -12.03 29.14 -17.25
CA SER A 67 -11.79 28.14 -18.31
C SER A 67 -10.52 27.30 -18.13
N ALA A 68 -9.82 27.38 -16.99
CA ALA A 68 -8.59 26.65 -16.74
C ALA A 68 -8.78 25.13 -16.93
N LYS A 69 -7.95 24.53 -17.78
CA LYS A 69 -7.92 23.08 -17.98
C LYS A 69 -7.05 22.39 -16.95
N MET A 70 -7.50 21.23 -16.46
CA MET A 70 -6.83 20.51 -15.38
C MET A 70 -6.78 19.01 -15.64
N LEU A 71 -5.69 18.37 -15.23
CA LEU A 71 -5.47 16.93 -15.33
C LEU A 71 -5.31 16.32 -13.93
N PHE A 72 -6.13 15.32 -13.61
CA PHE A 72 -6.04 14.58 -12.36
C PHE A 72 -5.69 13.12 -12.63
N LEU A 73 -4.52 12.70 -12.18
CA LEU A 73 -3.99 11.35 -12.42
C LEU A 73 -4.16 10.49 -11.18
N ALA A 74 -4.79 9.33 -11.36
CA ALA A 74 -4.94 8.34 -10.31
C ALA A 74 -4.45 6.96 -10.78
N PRO A 75 -3.80 6.16 -9.91
CA PRO A 75 -3.07 4.96 -10.32
C PRO A 75 -3.94 3.84 -10.89
N THR A 76 -5.24 3.85 -10.62
CA THR A 76 -6.17 2.83 -11.09
C THR A 76 -7.46 3.44 -11.65
N LYS A 77 -8.12 2.73 -12.57
CA LYS A 77 -9.40 3.14 -13.15
C LYS A 77 -10.49 3.44 -12.09
N PRO A 78 -10.69 2.61 -11.06
CA PRO A 78 -11.67 2.92 -10.00
C PRO A 78 -11.37 4.22 -9.27
N LEU A 79 -10.08 4.49 -8.95
CA LEU A 79 -9.68 5.74 -8.30
C LEU A 79 -9.90 6.94 -9.22
N ALA A 80 -9.52 6.85 -10.50
CA ALA A 80 -9.76 7.91 -11.46
C ALA A 80 -11.27 8.22 -11.61
N ALA A 81 -12.11 7.19 -11.67
CA ALA A 81 -13.56 7.34 -11.71
C ALA A 81 -14.13 7.98 -10.43
N GLN A 82 -13.61 7.61 -9.27
CA GLN A 82 -13.97 8.19 -7.99
C GLN A 82 -13.60 9.68 -7.92
N GLN A 83 -12.39 10.04 -8.40
CA GLN A 83 -11.96 11.44 -8.43
C GLN A 83 -12.80 12.26 -9.41
N ALA A 84 -13.13 11.72 -10.59
CA ALA A 84 -14.01 12.40 -11.54
C ALA A 84 -15.37 12.72 -10.94
N LYS A 85 -16.02 11.73 -10.29
CA LYS A 85 -17.30 11.96 -9.57
C LYS A 85 -17.16 13.00 -8.48
N ARG A 86 -16.08 12.96 -7.70
CA ARG A 86 -15.84 13.90 -6.61
C ARG A 86 -15.63 15.33 -7.12
N ILE A 87 -14.82 15.51 -8.18
CA ILE A 87 -14.59 16.80 -8.82
C ILE A 87 -15.92 17.35 -9.35
N GLN A 88 -16.66 16.54 -10.09
CA GLN A 88 -17.96 16.92 -10.67
C GLN A 88 -19.00 17.29 -9.61
N SER A 89 -19.02 16.60 -8.45
CA SER A 89 -19.95 16.89 -7.38
C SER A 89 -19.55 18.10 -6.51
N THR A 90 -18.28 18.53 -6.57
CA THR A 90 -17.73 19.54 -5.64
C THR A 90 -17.48 20.88 -6.30
N LEU A 91 -16.98 20.92 -7.54
CA LEU A 91 -16.60 22.16 -8.23
C LEU A 91 -17.72 22.66 -9.13
N GLU A 92 -17.89 23.98 -9.18
CA GLU A 92 -18.65 24.68 -10.22
C GLU A 92 -17.72 24.86 -11.41
N LEU A 93 -18.00 24.18 -12.51
CA LEU A 93 -17.20 24.13 -13.74
C LEU A 93 -18.00 24.68 -14.91
N GLU A 94 -17.36 25.39 -15.82
CA GLU A 94 -17.94 25.83 -17.09
C GLU A 94 -18.00 24.68 -18.11
N GLY A 95 -17.05 23.74 -18.03
CA GLY A 95 -16.93 22.60 -18.93
C GLY A 95 -17.14 21.26 -18.24
N GLU A 96 -16.93 20.18 -18.99
CA GLU A 96 -17.16 18.80 -18.52
C GLU A 96 -15.97 18.22 -17.73
N VAL A 97 -16.29 17.26 -16.87
CA VAL A 97 -15.31 16.35 -16.23
C VAL A 97 -15.34 15.02 -16.98
N ALA A 98 -14.22 14.65 -17.59
CA ALA A 98 -14.10 13.41 -18.35
C ALA A 98 -13.24 12.37 -17.64
N LEU A 99 -13.60 11.10 -17.77
CA LEU A 99 -12.81 9.95 -17.33
C LEU A 99 -12.16 9.28 -18.53
N LEU A 100 -10.81 9.24 -18.56
CA LEU A 100 -10.06 8.57 -19.62
C LEU A 100 -9.36 7.31 -19.09
N THR A 101 -9.55 6.22 -19.82
CA THR A 101 -8.89 4.93 -19.52
C THR A 101 -8.44 4.27 -20.83
N GLY A 102 -7.54 3.29 -20.75
CA GLY A 102 -7.04 2.57 -21.91
C GLY A 102 -8.09 1.74 -22.68
N GLU A 103 -9.33 1.68 -22.20
CA GLU A 103 -10.44 0.99 -22.89
C GLU A 103 -11.06 1.85 -24.01
N MET A 104 -10.87 3.18 -23.95
CA MET A 104 -11.35 4.12 -24.97
C MET A 104 -10.36 4.20 -26.14
N PRO A 105 -10.81 4.19 -27.41
CA PRO A 105 -9.94 4.38 -28.56
C PRO A 105 -9.16 5.69 -28.51
N ALA A 106 -7.93 5.70 -29.06
CA ALA A 106 -7.03 6.87 -28.96
C ALA A 106 -7.62 8.13 -29.61
N GLU A 107 -8.27 7.99 -30.75
CA GLU A 107 -8.89 9.10 -31.48
C GLU A 107 -10.05 9.74 -30.69
N GLU A 108 -10.82 8.93 -30.00
CA GLU A 108 -11.88 9.42 -29.11
C GLU A 108 -11.29 10.14 -27.89
N ARG A 109 -10.21 9.60 -27.31
CA ARG A 109 -9.50 10.26 -26.20
C ARG A 109 -8.97 11.63 -26.61
N ARG A 110 -8.45 11.77 -27.85
CA ARG A 110 -7.97 13.05 -28.36
C ARG A 110 -9.07 14.10 -28.33
N ARG A 111 -10.26 13.78 -28.84
CA ARG A 111 -11.43 14.70 -28.80
C ARG A 111 -11.82 15.06 -27.37
N VAL A 112 -11.71 14.10 -26.43
CA VAL A 112 -12.00 14.37 -25.02
C VAL A 112 -10.98 15.31 -24.40
N TYR A 113 -9.68 15.16 -24.68
CA TYR A 113 -8.66 16.11 -24.23
C TYR A 113 -8.91 17.54 -24.73
N GLU A 114 -9.44 17.70 -25.94
CA GLU A 114 -9.71 19.01 -26.52
C GLU A 114 -10.90 19.71 -25.84
N ARG A 115 -11.98 18.98 -25.54
CA ARG A 115 -13.23 19.57 -25.05
C ARG A 115 -13.36 19.61 -23.53
N ALA A 116 -12.79 18.62 -22.81
CA ALA A 116 -12.97 18.52 -21.38
C ALA A 116 -12.18 19.60 -20.64
N GLN A 117 -12.81 20.21 -19.64
CA GLN A 117 -12.15 21.14 -18.74
C GLN A 117 -11.32 20.42 -17.68
N VAL A 118 -11.83 19.31 -17.15
CA VAL A 118 -11.08 18.46 -16.22
C VAL A 118 -11.03 17.04 -16.76
N VAL A 119 -9.83 16.49 -16.89
CA VAL A 119 -9.60 15.12 -17.29
C VAL A 119 -9.10 14.32 -16.08
N CYS A 120 -9.81 13.27 -15.72
CA CYS A 120 -9.35 12.26 -14.75
C CYS A 120 -8.89 11.03 -15.52
N ALA A 121 -7.65 10.60 -15.33
CA ALA A 121 -7.08 9.53 -16.12
C ALA A 121 -6.13 8.61 -15.33
N THR A 122 -5.90 7.41 -15.88
CA THR A 122 -4.80 6.56 -15.41
C THR A 122 -3.48 7.02 -16.04
N PRO A 123 -2.36 6.97 -15.30
CA PRO A 123 -1.07 7.46 -15.81
C PRO A 123 -0.60 6.74 -17.06
N GLN A 124 -0.87 5.44 -17.19
CA GLN A 124 -0.51 4.66 -18.38
C GLN A 124 -1.21 5.17 -19.65
N CYS A 125 -2.48 5.56 -19.53
CA CYS A 125 -3.26 6.12 -20.62
C CYS A 125 -2.61 7.42 -21.12
N VAL A 126 -2.38 8.37 -20.21
CA VAL A 126 -1.79 9.69 -20.53
C VAL A 126 -0.35 9.55 -21.05
N SER A 127 0.48 8.71 -20.44
CA SER A 127 1.86 8.48 -20.91
C SER A 127 1.90 7.87 -22.32
N ASN A 128 0.97 7.00 -22.66
CA ASN A 128 0.85 6.45 -24.01
C ASN A 128 0.40 7.52 -25.02
N ASP A 129 -0.55 8.37 -24.63
CA ASP A 129 -1.04 9.44 -25.51
C ASP A 129 0.01 10.54 -25.75
N LEU A 130 0.83 10.85 -24.73
CA LEU A 130 2.01 11.71 -24.89
C LEU A 130 3.00 11.14 -25.92
N LYS A 131 3.34 9.86 -25.78
CA LYS A 131 4.38 9.22 -26.62
C LYS A 131 3.93 8.93 -28.05
N LYS A 132 2.66 8.55 -28.25
CA LYS A 132 2.16 7.98 -29.50
C LYS A 132 1.15 8.86 -30.23
N HIS A 133 0.47 9.74 -29.53
CA HIS A 133 -0.70 10.46 -30.05
C HIS A 133 -0.59 11.98 -29.94
N GLY A 134 0.61 12.51 -29.57
CA GLY A 134 0.91 13.93 -29.60
C GLY A 134 0.09 14.77 -28.61
N LEU A 135 -0.30 14.21 -27.46
CA LEU A 135 -0.94 15.00 -26.40
C LEU A 135 0.01 16.12 -25.95
N ASP A 136 -0.42 17.38 -26.04
CA ASP A 136 0.33 18.51 -25.49
C ASP A 136 -0.17 18.88 -24.08
N LEU A 137 0.73 18.85 -23.11
CA LEU A 137 0.42 19.23 -21.73
C LEU A 137 0.35 20.74 -21.52
N ALA A 138 0.85 21.57 -22.45
CA ALA A 138 0.82 23.04 -22.33
C ALA A 138 -0.61 23.62 -22.22
N GLN A 139 -1.63 22.84 -22.63
CA GLN A 139 -3.02 23.24 -22.48
C GLN A 139 -3.53 23.22 -21.03
N TYR A 140 -2.80 22.56 -20.09
CA TYR A 140 -3.22 22.42 -18.70
C TYR A 140 -2.53 23.43 -17.79
N SER A 141 -3.32 24.02 -16.88
CA SER A 141 -2.81 24.91 -15.83
C SER A 141 -2.44 24.12 -14.56
N PHE A 142 -2.94 22.89 -14.43
CA PHE A 142 -2.79 22.08 -13.23
C PHE A 142 -2.72 20.58 -13.56
N ILE A 143 -1.78 19.88 -12.92
CA ILE A 143 -1.68 18.42 -12.97
C ILE A 143 -1.51 17.88 -11.55
N ALA A 144 -2.47 17.07 -11.10
CA ALA A 144 -2.40 16.34 -9.84
C ALA A 144 -1.98 14.88 -10.05
N PHE A 145 -1.07 14.41 -9.20
CA PHE A 145 -0.59 13.04 -9.15
C PHE A 145 -1.05 12.40 -7.83
N ASP A 146 -2.11 11.63 -7.85
CA ASP A 146 -2.59 10.90 -6.67
C ASP A 146 -1.72 9.66 -6.42
N GLU A 147 -1.49 9.33 -5.14
CA GLU A 147 -0.57 8.29 -4.71
C GLU A 147 0.83 8.42 -5.38
N VAL A 148 1.36 9.63 -5.33
CA VAL A 148 2.60 10.03 -6.01
C VAL A 148 3.85 9.26 -5.56
N HIS A 149 3.80 8.54 -4.45
CA HIS A 149 4.85 7.61 -4.02
C HIS A 149 5.17 6.51 -5.07
N ARG A 150 4.28 6.31 -6.05
CA ARG A 150 4.50 5.42 -7.21
C ARG A 150 5.39 6.03 -8.29
N MET A 151 5.72 7.31 -8.21
CA MET A 151 6.60 8.02 -9.16
C MET A 151 8.06 7.56 -8.98
N THR A 152 8.37 6.35 -9.41
CA THR A 152 9.71 5.76 -9.32
C THR A 152 10.00 4.85 -10.52
N GLY A 153 11.27 4.81 -10.97
CA GLY A 153 11.70 3.96 -12.08
C GLY A 153 10.92 4.26 -13.37
N ASP A 154 10.46 3.21 -14.05
CA ASP A 154 9.74 3.33 -15.33
C ASP A 154 8.22 3.57 -15.19
N TYR A 155 7.74 3.95 -13.99
CA TYR A 155 6.32 4.19 -13.81
C TYR A 155 5.86 5.43 -14.61
N ALA A 156 4.68 5.33 -15.22
CA ALA A 156 4.17 6.33 -16.16
C ALA A 156 4.12 7.78 -15.61
N TYR A 157 4.05 7.98 -14.31
CA TYR A 157 4.12 9.30 -13.67
C TYR A 157 5.43 10.03 -13.98
N VAL A 158 6.55 9.30 -14.08
CA VAL A 158 7.87 9.91 -14.34
C VAL A 158 7.85 10.63 -15.69
N ALA A 159 7.47 9.94 -16.76
CA ALA A 159 7.41 10.51 -18.10
C ALA A 159 6.44 11.71 -18.21
N ILE A 160 5.30 11.65 -17.50
CA ILE A 160 4.34 12.76 -17.49
C ILE A 160 4.90 13.97 -16.76
N ALA A 161 5.54 13.77 -15.60
CA ALA A 161 6.12 14.86 -14.82
C ALA A 161 7.30 15.53 -15.55
N GLU A 162 8.17 14.74 -16.18
CA GLU A 162 9.27 15.25 -17.01
C GLU A 162 8.77 16.11 -18.17
N GLU A 163 7.72 15.67 -18.86
CA GLU A 163 7.15 16.43 -19.97
C GLU A 163 6.42 17.70 -19.47
N ALA A 164 5.66 17.60 -18.39
CA ALA A 164 4.97 18.75 -17.80
C ALA A 164 5.95 19.84 -17.32
N ARG A 165 7.10 19.46 -16.79
CA ARG A 165 8.14 20.41 -16.34
C ARG A 165 8.83 21.19 -17.45
N LYS A 166 8.76 20.74 -18.69
CA LYS A 166 9.26 21.49 -19.85
C LYS A 166 8.33 22.63 -20.28
N LYS A 167 7.11 22.65 -19.72
CA LYS A 167 6.10 23.64 -20.05
C LYS A 167 5.96 24.65 -18.91
N ASP A 168 5.85 25.91 -19.24
CA ASP A 168 5.60 26.97 -18.28
C ASP A 168 4.12 27.06 -17.89
N GLY A 169 3.86 27.55 -16.69
CA GLY A 169 2.48 27.85 -16.23
C GLY A 169 1.71 26.64 -15.71
N ILE A 170 2.28 25.45 -15.64
CA ILE A 170 1.63 24.26 -15.10
C ILE A 170 1.97 24.11 -13.61
N LEU A 171 0.95 24.11 -12.74
CA LEU A 171 1.10 23.78 -11.32
C LEU A 171 1.05 22.26 -11.13
N LEU A 172 2.15 21.67 -10.63
CA LEU A 172 2.26 20.23 -10.36
C LEU A 172 2.00 19.96 -8.87
N LEU A 173 1.08 19.06 -8.58
CA LEU A 173 0.69 18.68 -7.23
C LEU A 173 0.82 17.18 -7.01
N GLY A 174 1.75 16.76 -6.15
CA GLY A 174 1.84 15.38 -5.69
C GLY A 174 1.04 15.16 -4.42
N LEU A 175 0.19 14.12 -4.40
CA LEU A 175 -0.61 13.73 -3.24
C LEU A 175 -0.19 12.34 -2.76
N THR A 176 0.10 12.18 -1.47
CA THR A 176 0.36 10.86 -0.89
C THR A 176 0.05 10.81 0.60
N ALA A 177 -0.36 9.64 1.09
CA ALA A 177 -0.45 9.40 2.52
C ALA A 177 0.92 9.07 3.12
N SER A 178 1.81 8.52 2.32
CA SER A 178 3.09 7.99 2.77
C SER A 178 4.09 7.97 1.61
N PRO A 179 4.98 8.96 1.53
CA PRO A 179 6.09 8.91 0.59
C PRO A 179 7.12 7.86 1.04
N SER A 180 8.19 7.68 0.29
CA SER A 180 9.23 6.71 0.65
C SER A 180 10.01 7.10 1.91
N ALA A 181 10.40 6.10 2.71
CA ALA A 181 11.38 6.24 3.79
C ALA A 181 12.84 6.31 3.28
N GLU A 182 13.05 6.09 1.99
CA GLU A 182 14.35 6.18 1.34
C GLU A 182 14.57 7.61 0.83
N LYS A 183 15.58 8.30 1.40
CA LYS A 183 15.89 9.70 1.03
C LYS A 183 16.04 9.88 -0.48
N LYS A 184 16.76 8.96 -1.15
CA LYS A 184 16.99 9.01 -2.60
C LYS A 184 15.68 9.08 -3.40
N LYS A 185 14.71 8.22 -3.10
CA LYS A 185 13.41 8.21 -3.79
C LYS A 185 12.59 9.47 -3.53
N LEU A 186 12.73 10.02 -2.32
CA LEU A 186 12.06 11.25 -1.95
C LEU A 186 12.67 12.46 -2.69
N ASP A 187 14.00 12.49 -2.82
CA ASP A 187 14.73 13.51 -3.57
C ASP A 187 14.41 13.41 -5.08
N GLU A 188 14.39 12.21 -5.65
CA GLU A 188 13.98 11.95 -7.04
C GLU A 188 12.56 12.47 -7.32
N MET A 189 11.60 12.16 -6.43
CA MET A 189 10.22 12.64 -6.54
C MET A 189 10.13 14.16 -6.46
N ARG A 190 10.87 14.78 -5.53
CA ARG A 190 10.96 16.22 -5.39
C ARG A 190 11.51 16.89 -6.65
N GLU A 191 12.55 16.32 -7.22
CA GLU A 191 13.17 16.80 -8.46
C GLU A 191 12.23 16.67 -9.66
N LEU A 192 11.61 15.50 -9.85
CA LEU A 192 10.67 15.24 -10.93
C LEU A 192 9.48 16.20 -10.93
N LEU A 193 8.91 16.50 -9.78
CA LEU A 193 7.80 17.46 -9.66
C LEU A 193 8.25 18.90 -9.61
N GLY A 194 9.56 19.19 -9.43
CA GLY A 194 10.04 20.54 -9.17
C GLY A 194 9.44 21.15 -7.92
N VAL A 195 9.34 20.38 -6.85
CA VAL A 195 8.65 20.76 -5.61
C VAL A 195 9.28 22.01 -4.99
N LYS A 196 8.47 23.05 -4.82
CA LYS A 196 8.82 24.30 -4.13
C LYS A 196 8.27 24.35 -2.70
N TRP A 197 7.25 23.54 -2.38
CA TRP A 197 6.64 23.46 -1.07
C TRP A 197 6.26 22.02 -0.68
N VAL A 198 6.48 21.67 0.58
CA VAL A 198 5.99 20.40 1.16
C VAL A 198 4.97 20.71 2.24
N GLU A 199 3.73 20.36 1.99
CA GLU A 199 2.66 20.43 2.99
C GLU A 199 2.60 19.10 3.72
N LEU A 200 3.07 19.12 4.96
CA LEU A 200 3.06 17.96 5.85
C LEU A 200 2.06 18.20 6.97
N LYS A 201 1.07 17.34 7.06
CA LYS A 201 0.15 17.28 8.20
C LYS A 201 0.09 15.86 8.71
N ASP A 202 0.21 15.70 10.02
CA ASP A 202 0.04 14.41 10.68
C ASP A 202 -1.01 14.52 11.80
N GLU A 203 -1.35 13.37 12.38
CA GLU A 203 -2.37 13.27 13.43
C GLU A 203 -1.98 13.99 14.72
N SER A 204 -0.69 14.28 14.91
CA SER A 204 -0.15 14.98 16.09
C SER A 204 -0.14 16.51 15.93
N ASP A 205 -0.45 17.04 14.74
CA ASP A 205 -0.56 18.48 14.53
C ASP A 205 -1.80 19.03 15.27
N GLU A 206 -1.65 20.05 16.10
CA GLU A 206 -2.75 20.64 16.92
C GLU A 206 -3.97 21.06 16.07
N GLU A 207 -3.73 21.60 14.86
CA GLU A 207 -4.76 21.99 13.91
C GLU A 207 -5.56 20.81 13.38
N VAL A 208 -4.94 19.61 13.40
CA VAL A 208 -5.47 18.38 12.83
C VAL A 208 -6.10 17.50 13.90
N ALA A 209 -5.51 17.44 15.10
CA ALA A 209 -5.89 16.54 16.18
C ALA A 209 -7.39 16.55 16.48
N ARG A 210 -8.02 17.75 16.46
CA ARG A 210 -9.48 17.89 16.70
C ARG A 210 -10.37 17.28 15.60
N PHE A 211 -9.80 16.96 14.44
CA PHE A 211 -10.51 16.39 13.28
C PHE A 211 -10.14 14.93 13.01
N VAL A 212 -9.17 14.40 13.74
CA VAL A 212 -8.77 12.99 13.66
C VAL A 212 -9.52 12.25 14.75
N GLN A 213 -10.13 11.15 14.39
CA GLN A 213 -10.64 10.22 15.37
C GLN A 213 -9.47 9.37 15.86
N ASP A 214 -9.37 9.18 17.15
CA ASP A 214 -8.37 8.30 17.75
C ASP A 214 -8.58 6.87 17.23
N VAL A 215 -7.61 6.39 16.48
CA VAL A 215 -7.57 5.00 16.04
C VAL A 215 -6.67 4.23 17.01
N GLU A 216 -7.28 3.41 17.82
CA GLU A 216 -6.56 2.54 18.75
C GLU A 216 -5.77 1.49 17.95
N PHE A 217 -4.45 1.43 18.15
CA PHE A 217 -3.61 0.45 17.48
C PHE A 217 -3.11 -0.61 18.47
N ASN A 218 -3.62 -1.82 18.31
CA ASN A 218 -3.31 -2.98 19.14
C ASN A 218 -2.39 -3.97 18.43
N VAL A 219 -1.54 -4.64 19.17
CA VAL A 219 -0.73 -5.75 18.69
C VAL A 219 -0.99 -6.96 19.56
N VAL A 220 -1.42 -8.05 18.93
CA VAL A 220 -1.60 -9.34 19.58
C VAL A 220 -0.42 -10.22 19.17
N PHE A 221 0.46 -10.48 20.13
CA PHE A 221 1.54 -11.43 19.93
C PHE A 221 1.08 -12.85 20.20
N VAL A 222 1.50 -13.77 19.33
CA VAL A 222 1.26 -15.22 19.49
C VAL A 222 2.59 -15.95 19.41
N ASP A 223 2.72 -17.03 20.18
CA ASP A 223 3.91 -17.87 20.19
C ASP A 223 3.65 -19.11 19.32
N LEU A 224 4.65 -19.51 18.52
CA LEU A 224 4.55 -20.73 17.73
C LEU A 224 4.62 -21.96 18.66
N PRO A 225 3.77 -22.98 18.45
CA PRO A 225 3.81 -24.20 19.24
C PRO A 225 5.14 -24.97 18.97
N PRO A 226 5.57 -25.80 19.94
CA PRO A 226 6.83 -26.55 19.86
C PRO A 226 6.97 -27.37 18.57
N GLU A 227 5.89 -27.92 18.07
CA GLU A 227 5.83 -28.72 16.85
C GLU A 227 6.23 -27.88 15.61
N MET A 228 5.72 -26.66 15.53
CA MET A 228 6.06 -25.72 14.44
C MET A 228 7.49 -25.22 14.59
N LEU A 229 7.97 -25.00 15.81
CA LEU A 229 9.38 -24.60 16.06
C LEU A 229 10.35 -25.70 15.65
N GLU A 230 10.02 -26.98 15.84
CA GLU A 230 10.84 -28.11 15.38
C GLU A 230 10.97 -28.13 13.85
N VAL A 231 9.85 -27.94 13.15
CA VAL A 231 9.81 -27.84 11.68
C VAL A 231 10.63 -26.64 11.20
N SER A 232 10.45 -25.46 11.82
CA SER A 232 11.20 -24.24 11.52
C SER A 232 12.71 -24.44 11.69
N LYS A 233 13.14 -25.07 12.79
CA LYS A 233 14.56 -25.39 13.04
C LYS A 233 15.15 -26.28 11.94
N THR A 234 14.43 -27.28 11.48
CA THR A 234 14.88 -28.16 10.39
C THR A 234 15.00 -27.41 9.07
N LEU A 235 14.04 -26.55 8.72
CA LEU A 235 14.10 -25.71 7.52
C LEU A 235 15.27 -24.74 7.57
N ARG A 236 15.53 -24.11 8.73
CA ARG A 236 16.68 -23.20 8.93
C ARG A 236 18.01 -23.93 8.75
N ALA A 237 18.13 -25.15 9.25
CA ALA A 237 19.32 -25.98 9.05
C ALA A 237 19.56 -26.29 7.56
N LEU A 238 18.53 -26.65 6.81
CA LEU A 238 18.61 -26.90 5.36
C LEU A 238 18.97 -25.65 4.56
N ILE A 239 18.47 -24.48 4.97
CA ILE A 239 18.84 -23.18 4.39
C ILE A 239 20.33 -22.91 4.61
N ALA A 240 20.80 -23.06 5.86
CA ALA A 240 22.20 -22.83 6.22
C ALA A 240 23.13 -23.76 5.42
N GLU A 241 22.81 -25.04 5.26
CA GLU A 241 23.55 -26.02 4.44
C GLU A 241 23.63 -25.55 2.98
N SER A 242 22.53 -25.09 2.39
CA SER A 242 22.53 -24.60 1.01
C SER A 242 23.42 -23.37 0.83
N LEU A 243 23.40 -22.45 1.81
CA LEU A 243 24.24 -21.24 1.80
C LEU A 243 25.73 -21.59 1.97
N GLU A 244 26.05 -22.55 2.82
CA GLU A 244 27.44 -23.02 3.01
C GLU A 244 27.97 -23.71 1.75
N SER A 245 27.12 -24.49 1.07
CA SER A 245 27.47 -25.07 -0.23
C SER A 245 27.82 -23.99 -1.27
N ILE A 246 27.08 -22.85 -1.28
CA ILE A 246 27.38 -21.70 -2.16
C ILE A 246 28.75 -21.11 -1.83
N LYS A 247 29.10 -20.99 -0.54
CA LYS A 247 30.45 -20.54 -0.11
C LYS A 247 31.54 -21.50 -0.60
N GLY A 248 31.31 -22.81 -0.52
CA GLY A 248 32.21 -23.82 -1.05
C GLY A 248 32.51 -23.67 -2.54
N TYR A 249 31.64 -23.01 -3.31
CA TYR A 249 31.90 -22.63 -4.71
C TYR A 249 32.63 -21.29 -4.88
N GLY A 250 33.18 -20.71 -3.80
CA GLY A 250 33.98 -19.49 -3.85
C GLY A 250 33.18 -18.19 -3.89
N TYR A 251 31.94 -18.21 -3.37
CA TYR A 251 31.11 -17.01 -3.27
C TYR A 251 30.92 -16.57 -1.81
N GLU A 252 31.09 -15.27 -1.55
CA GLU A 252 30.81 -14.75 -0.22
C GLU A 252 29.31 -14.71 0.05
N VAL A 253 28.89 -15.37 1.13
CA VAL A 253 27.52 -15.35 1.62
C VAL A 253 27.56 -14.88 3.07
N GLY A 254 27.40 -13.58 3.30
CA GLY A 254 27.44 -12.95 4.63
C GLY A 254 26.11 -13.03 5.42
N MET A 255 25.19 -13.94 5.03
CA MET A 255 23.85 -14.01 5.57
C MET A 255 23.65 -15.32 6.35
N ARG A 256 23.14 -15.24 7.59
CA ARG A 256 22.66 -16.42 8.33
C ARG A 256 21.20 -16.74 8.02
N GLU A 257 20.35 -15.71 7.97
CA GLU A 257 18.92 -15.80 7.65
C GLU A 257 18.60 -14.84 6.49
N PRO A 258 18.70 -15.32 5.24
CA PRO A 258 18.52 -14.47 4.08
C PRO A 258 17.05 -14.16 3.85
N ASN A 259 16.75 -12.90 3.51
CA ASN A 259 15.46 -12.53 2.96
C ASN A 259 15.45 -12.72 1.42
N LYS A 260 14.24 -12.70 0.83
CA LYS A 260 14.04 -12.89 -0.61
C LYS A 260 14.87 -11.90 -1.46
N ARG A 261 14.98 -10.63 -1.04
CA ARG A 261 15.75 -9.60 -1.76
C ARG A 261 17.23 -9.92 -1.80
N GLN A 262 17.79 -10.35 -0.68
CA GLN A 262 19.22 -10.74 -0.59
C GLN A 262 19.53 -11.94 -1.47
N LEU A 263 18.65 -12.95 -1.52
CA LEU A 263 18.82 -14.10 -2.41
C LEU A 263 18.70 -13.71 -3.89
N LEU A 264 17.83 -12.77 -4.25
CA LEU A 264 17.75 -12.25 -5.60
C LEU A 264 19.01 -11.48 -6.01
N LEU A 265 19.57 -10.65 -5.13
CA LEU A 265 20.84 -9.98 -5.37
C LEU A 265 21.98 -10.96 -5.55
N LEU A 266 22.05 -11.99 -4.71
CA LEU A 266 23.05 -13.07 -4.83
C LEU A 266 22.87 -13.82 -6.16
N ARG A 267 21.65 -14.09 -6.61
CA ARG A 267 21.37 -14.68 -7.92
C ARG A 267 21.94 -13.86 -9.07
N ASP A 268 21.75 -12.54 -9.02
CA ASP A 268 22.22 -11.64 -10.06
C ASP A 268 23.75 -11.55 -10.05
N GLN A 269 24.40 -11.60 -8.89
CA GLN A 269 25.86 -11.71 -8.76
C GLN A 269 26.40 -13.02 -9.34
N LEU A 270 25.75 -14.16 -9.03
CA LEU A 270 26.13 -15.48 -9.56
C LEU A 270 26.01 -15.55 -11.08
N ARG A 271 25.02 -14.90 -11.67
CA ARG A 271 24.80 -14.86 -13.13
C ARG A 271 25.82 -14.01 -13.88
N ARG A 272 26.34 -12.95 -13.24
CA ARG A 272 27.31 -12.02 -13.88
C ARG A 272 28.72 -12.58 -13.96
N ARG A 273 29.09 -13.59 -13.17
CA ARG A 273 30.39 -14.24 -13.28
C ARG A 273 30.44 -15.15 -14.50
N VAL A 274 31.56 -15.08 -15.23
CA VAL A 274 31.78 -15.89 -16.41
C VAL A 274 33.02 -16.78 -16.16
N PRO A 275 32.88 -18.12 -16.25
CA PRO A 275 31.67 -18.89 -16.49
C PRO A 275 30.73 -18.88 -15.25
N ALA A 276 29.43 -18.86 -15.50
CA ALA A 276 28.44 -18.93 -14.43
C ALA A 276 28.46 -20.31 -13.76
N SER A 277 28.47 -20.33 -12.42
CA SER A 277 28.41 -21.58 -11.68
C SER A 277 27.00 -22.13 -11.59
N TYR A 278 26.61 -23.00 -12.50
CA TYR A 278 25.29 -23.66 -12.47
C TYR A 278 25.03 -24.45 -11.18
N ARG A 279 26.08 -24.96 -10.52
CA ARG A 279 25.95 -25.65 -9.23
C ARG A 279 25.57 -24.68 -8.14
N ALA A 280 26.25 -23.53 -8.02
CA ALA A 280 25.89 -22.47 -7.06
C ALA A 280 24.47 -21.90 -7.31
N LEU A 281 24.07 -21.71 -8.57
CA LEU A 281 22.71 -21.30 -8.93
C LEU A 281 21.66 -22.34 -8.54
N SER A 282 21.99 -23.65 -8.64
CA SER A 282 21.09 -24.73 -8.19
C SER A 282 20.93 -24.74 -6.67
N GLU A 283 22.01 -24.55 -5.90
CA GLU A 283 21.95 -24.44 -4.44
C GLU A 283 21.19 -23.18 -4.00
N LEU A 284 21.40 -22.07 -4.71
CA LEU A 284 20.62 -20.85 -4.45
C LEU A 284 19.11 -21.04 -4.70
N ALA A 285 18.75 -21.75 -5.77
CA ALA A 285 17.34 -22.06 -6.05
C ALA A 285 16.76 -22.99 -4.98
N ARG A 286 17.55 -23.95 -4.44
CA ARG A 286 17.18 -24.78 -3.28
C ARG A 286 16.94 -23.90 -2.05
N ALA A 287 17.88 -23.02 -1.71
CA ALA A 287 17.74 -22.09 -0.59
C ALA A 287 16.50 -21.18 -0.73
N MET A 288 16.22 -20.69 -1.94
CA MET A 288 15.03 -19.85 -2.19
C MET A 288 13.72 -20.60 -1.93
N ASN A 289 13.61 -21.88 -2.33
CA ASN A 289 12.43 -22.69 -2.03
C ASN A 289 12.30 -22.98 -0.53
N LEU A 290 13.41 -23.26 0.17
CA LEU A 290 13.42 -23.49 1.63
C LEU A 290 13.04 -22.23 2.42
N VAL A 291 13.56 -21.06 2.01
CA VAL A 291 13.18 -19.78 2.62
C VAL A 291 11.69 -19.51 2.41
N HIS A 292 11.15 -19.84 1.25
CA HIS A 292 9.71 -19.72 1.01
C HIS A 292 8.90 -20.72 1.85
N ALA A 293 9.37 -21.96 2.00
CA ALA A 293 8.75 -22.95 2.89
C ALA A 293 8.72 -22.47 4.35
N LEU A 294 9.82 -21.88 4.81
CA LEU A 294 9.90 -21.29 6.16
C LEU A 294 8.93 -20.09 6.32
N ASP A 295 8.87 -19.22 5.32
CA ASP A 295 7.93 -18.09 5.33
C ASP A 295 6.48 -18.58 5.44
N LEU A 296 6.08 -19.60 4.65
CA LEU A 296 4.75 -20.20 4.71
C LEU A 296 4.44 -20.80 6.08
N LEU A 297 5.40 -21.53 6.68
CA LEU A 297 5.19 -22.09 8.02
C LEU A 297 4.96 -20.99 9.06
N GLU A 298 5.82 -19.97 9.08
CA GLU A 298 5.84 -18.93 10.11
C GLU A 298 4.70 -17.92 9.98
N THR A 299 4.16 -17.72 8.76
CA THR A 299 3.09 -16.75 8.53
C THR A 299 1.72 -17.36 8.34
N GLU A 300 1.65 -18.53 7.66
CA GLU A 300 0.40 -19.16 7.23
C GLU A 300 0.12 -20.49 7.95
N GLY A 301 1.16 -21.15 8.47
CA GLY A 301 1.06 -22.38 9.24
C GLY A 301 1.34 -23.67 8.47
N VAL A 302 1.05 -24.77 9.14
CA VAL A 302 1.38 -26.13 8.69
C VAL A 302 0.70 -26.50 7.38
N SER A 303 -0.55 -26.10 7.18
CA SER A 303 -1.30 -26.45 5.96
C SER A 303 -0.70 -25.82 4.71
N ALA A 304 -0.25 -24.56 4.78
CA ALA A 304 0.38 -23.88 3.65
C ALA A 304 1.74 -24.50 3.31
N LEU A 305 2.55 -24.83 4.34
CA LEU A 305 3.81 -25.55 4.14
C LEU A 305 3.56 -26.91 3.50
N HIS A 306 2.61 -27.70 4.02
CA HIS A 306 2.28 -29.02 3.48
C HIS A 306 1.88 -28.96 2.00
N SER A 307 0.94 -28.06 1.65
CA SER A 307 0.51 -27.85 0.26
C SER A 307 1.67 -27.43 -0.65
N PHE A 308 2.57 -26.59 -0.16
CA PHE A 308 3.76 -26.21 -0.92
C PHE A 308 4.70 -27.39 -1.18
N LEU A 309 4.99 -28.21 -0.16
CA LEU A 309 5.84 -29.39 -0.29
C LEU A 309 5.24 -30.41 -1.27
N GLU A 310 3.93 -30.66 -1.19
CA GLU A 310 3.23 -31.49 -2.18
C GLU A 310 3.31 -30.92 -3.60
N GLY A 311 3.15 -29.60 -3.72
CA GLY A 311 3.22 -28.92 -5.01
C GLY A 311 4.61 -29.01 -5.66
N LEU A 312 5.69 -29.13 -4.87
CA LEU A 312 7.05 -29.36 -5.39
C LEU A 312 7.17 -30.72 -6.09
N GLU A 313 6.58 -31.77 -5.53
CA GLU A 313 6.60 -33.12 -6.09
C GLU A 313 5.76 -33.25 -7.36
N LYS A 314 4.64 -32.55 -7.44
CA LYS A 314 3.68 -32.62 -8.56
C LYS A 314 4.08 -31.75 -9.78
N ARG A 315 5.21 -31.04 -9.75
CA ARG A 315 5.65 -30.19 -10.86
C ARG A 315 5.96 -31.01 -12.13
N ARG A 316 5.36 -30.64 -13.26
CA ARG A 316 5.55 -31.35 -14.56
C ARG A 316 6.99 -31.32 -15.06
N ASN A 317 7.72 -30.20 -14.86
CA ASN A 317 9.12 -30.02 -15.28
C ASN A 317 9.93 -29.44 -14.11
N PRO A 318 10.29 -30.26 -13.09
CA PRO A 318 11.01 -29.78 -11.93
C PRO A 318 12.45 -29.44 -12.28
N SER A 319 12.96 -28.31 -11.79
CA SER A 319 14.38 -27.98 -11.88
C SER A 319 15.22 -28.95 -11.04
N LYS A 320 16.54 -29.06 -11.35
CA LYS A 320 17.47 -29.89 -10.54
C LYS A 320 17.43 -29.54 -9.04
N ALA A 321 17.24 -28.28 -8.70
CA ALA A 321 17.10 -27.84 -7.31
C ALA A 321 15.82 -28.40 -6.65
N VAL A 322 14.71 -28.44 -7.37
CA VAL A 322 13.44 -29.01 -6.89
C VAL A 322 13.54 -30.53 -6.74
N LEU A 323 14.16 -31.21 -7.70
CA LEU A 323 14.38 -32.66 -7.61
C LEU A 323 15.24 -33.05 -6.39
N ARG A 324 16.32 -32.30 -6.14
CA ARG A 324 17.15 -32.51 -4.94
C ARG A 324 16.40 -32.22 -3.65
N LEU A 325 15.55 -31.21 -3.65
CA LEU A 325 14.74 -30.85 -2.48
C LEU A 325 13.70 -31.93 -2.19
N ALA A 326 12.97 -32.37 -3.20
CA ALA A 326 11.97 -33.44 -3.08
C ALA A 326 12.59 -34.81 -2.70
N GLY A 327 13.84 -35.07 -3.13
CA GLY A 327 14.58 -36.30 -2.80
C GLY A 327 15.32 -36.26 -1.44
N ASP A 328 15.29 -35.11 -0.70
CA ASP A 328 15.92 -35.03 0.62
C ASP A 328 15.04 -35.72 1.67
N ALA A 329 15.56 -36.73 2.34
CA ALA A 329 14.82 -37.52 3.35
C ALA A 329 14.27 -36.63 4.49
N ARG A 330 14.97 -35.55 4.81
CA ARG A 330 14.51 -34.56 5.83
C ARG A 330 13.28 -33.82 5.35
N VAL A 331 13.19 -33.44 4.07
CA VAL A 331 12.02 -32.79 3.47
C VAL A 331 10.83 -33.73 3.42
N ALA A 332 11.07 -35.02 3.06
CA ALA A 332 10.02 -36.04 3.17
C ALA A 332 9.54 -36.23 4.61
N GLY A 333 10.46 -36.23 5.58
CA GLY A 333 10.14 -36.27 7.01
C GLY A 333 9.36 -35.04 7.47
N LEU A 334 9.69 -33.83 6.99
CA LEU A 334 8.90 -32.63 7.28
C LEU A 334 7.49 -32.73 6.73
N LYS A 335 7.31 -33.23 5.51
CA LYS A 335 6.01 -33.44 4.89
C LYS A 335 5.15 -34.41 5.72
N ALA A 336 5.73 -35.56 6.12
CA ALA A 336 5.05 -36.52 6.98
C ALA A 336 4.64 -35.93 8.34
N LYS A 337 5.54 -35.13 8.97
CA LYS A 337 5.20 -34.40 10.20
C LYS A 337 4.03 -33.42 9.98
N CYS A 338 4.07 -32.64 8.90
CA CYS A 338 2.98 -31.73 8.56
C CYS A 338 1.65 -32.46 8.38
N SER A 339 1.64 -33.61 7.68
CA SER A 339 0.43 -34.44 7.51
C SER A 339 -0.12 -34.91 8.86
N ARG A 340 0.76 -35.36 9.77
CA ARG A 340 0.35 -35.77 11.12
C ARG A 340 -0.23 -34.59 11.92
N PHE A 341 0.45 -33.45 11.93
CA PHE A 341 0.01 -32.25 12.64
C PHE A 341 -1.37 -31.75 12.15
N LEU A 342 -1.60 -31.83 10.82
CA LEU A 342 -2.92 -31.50 10.27
C LEU A 342 -4.00 -32.49 10.71
N ALA A 343 -3.69 -33.78 10.78
CA ALA A 343 -4.63 -34.79 11.29
C ALA A 343 -4.93 -34.62 12.78
N GLU A 344 -3.98 -34.10 13.56
CA GLU A 344 -4.12 -33.73 14.97
C GLU A 344 -4.81 -32.36 15.16
N GLY A 345 -5.16 -31.65 14.05
CA GLY A 345 -5.82 -30.35 14.09
C GLY A 345 -4.92 -29.18 14.49
N LEU A 346 -3.59 -29.35 14.33
CA LEU A 346 -2.63 -28.28 14.64
C LEU A 346 -2.72 -27.17 13.60
N GLU A 347 -3.17 -26.01 14.06
CA GLU A 347 -3.33 -24.82 13.27
C GLU A 347 -2.36 -23.71 13.72
N HIS A 348 -2.15 -22.70 12.84
CA HIS A 348 -1.36 -21.55 13.23
C HIS A 348 -2.04 -20.78 14.37
N PRO A 349 -1.32 -20.42 15.46
CA PRO A 349 -1.91 -19.77 16.64
C PRO A 349 -2.60 -18.42 16.31
N LYS A 350 -2.21 -17.74 15.24
CA LYS A 350 -2.91 -16.55 14.74
C LYS A 350 -4.38 -16.82 14.43
N LEU A 351 -4.72 -18.01 13.94
CA LEU A 351 -6.10 -18.34 13.59
C LEU A 351 -6.99 -18.37 14.84
N ALA A 352 -6.49 -18.94 15.93
CA ALA A 352 -7.21 -18.94 17.21
C ALA A 352 -7.37 -17.51 17.76
N ALA A 353 -6.30 -16.68 17.68
CA ALA A 353 -6.35 -15.29 18.08
C ALA A 353 -7.35 -14.49 17.21
N LEU A 354 -7.36 -14.72 15.90
CA LEU A 354 -8.31 -14.08 14.98
C LEU A 354 -9.76 -14.48 15.29
N LYS A 355 -10.04 -15.77 15.52
CA LYS A 355 -11.37 -16.26 15.89
C LYS A 355 -11.89 -15.60 17.16
N LYS A 356 -11.02 -15.44 18.17
CA LYS A 356 -11.36 -14.75 19.41
C LYS A 356 -11.71 -13.28 19.16
N LEU A 357 -10.85 -12.54 18.45
CA LEU A 357 -11.08 -11.13 18.11
C LEU A 357 -12.39 -10.93 17.34
N VAL A 358 -12.60 -11.74 16.29
CA VAL A 358 -13.81 -11.65 15.46
C VAL A 358 -15.06 -12.00 16.25
N GLY A 359 -15.01 -13.05 17.08
CA GLY A 359 -16.13 -13.45 17.93
C GLY A 359 -16.53 -12.37 18.93
N GLU A 360 -15.54 -11.72 19.58
CA GLU A 360 -15.76 -10.63 20.53
C GLU A 360 -16.35 -9.39 19.85
N ALA A 361 -15.84 -9.01 18.67
CA ALA A 361 -16.32 -7.85 17.94
C ALA A 361 -17.72 -8.06 17.36
N VAL A 362 -17.98 -9.23 16.74
CA VAL A 362 -19.32 -9.56 16.22
C VAL A 362 -20.34 -9.68 17.34
N GLY A 363 -19.96 -10.22 18.51
CA GLY A 363 -20.79 -10.23 19.71
C GLY A 363 -21.22 -8.84 20.19
N LYS A 364 -20.44 -7.79 19.87
CA LYS A 364 -20.77 -6.38 20.12
C LYS A 364 -21.55 -5.71 18.96
N GLY A 365 -21.86 -6.46 17.90
CA GLY A 365 -22.53 -5.93 16.71
C GLY A 365 -21.59 -5.12 15.77
N GLU A 366 -20.28 -5.29 15.92
CA GLU A 366 -19.27 -4.58 15.15
C GLU A 366 -18.99 -5.27 13.80
N SER A 367 -18.52 -4.50 12.82
CA SER A 367 -18.10 -4.93 11.50
C SER A 367 -16.58 -4.88 11.35
N LEU A 368 -15.99 -5.88 10.68
CA LEU A 368 -14.55 -6.03 10.59
C LEU A 368 -14.07 -6.21 9.15
N ILE A 369 -12.83 -5.73 8.89
CA ILE A 369 -12.06 -6.14 7.74
C ILE A 369 -10.81 -6.88 8.22
N VAL A 370 -10.61 -8.09 7.69
CA VAL A 370 -9.40 -8.90 7.94
C VAL A 370 -8.53 -8.89 6.69
N PHE A 371 -7.34 -8.31 6.77
CA PHE A 371 -6.37 -8.34 5.68
C PHE A 371 -5.47 -9.56 5.77
N VAL A 372 -5.39 -10.29 4.65
CA VAL A 372 -4.62 -11.53 4.49
C VAL A 372 -3.79 -11.42 3.21
N HIS A 373 -2.55 -11.92 3.20
CA HIS A 373 -1.68 -11.79 2.02
C HIS A 373 -1.99 -12.83 0.94
N PHE A 374 -2.18 -14.09 1.33
CA PHE A 374 -2.39 -15.22 0.41
C PHE A 374 -3.87 -15.59 0.26
N ARG A 375 -4.27 -15.93 -0.96
CA ARG A 375 -5.66 -16.26 -1.27
C ARG A 375 -6.15 -17.53 -0.59
N ASP A 376 -5.30 -18.55 -0.55
CA ASP A 376 -5.66 -19.83 0.04
C ASP A 376 -5.90 -19.69 1.54
N SER A 377 -5.05 -18.92 2.22
CA SER A 377 -5.24 -18.55 3.63
C SER A 377 -6.51 -17.72 3.83
N ALA A 378 -6.79 -16.78 2.93
CA ALA A 378 -8.02 -15.99 3.00
C ALA A 378 -9.28 -16.85 2.84
N LYS A 379 -9.29 -17.82 1.91
CA LYS A 379 -10.39 -18.79 1.76
C LYS A 379 -10.59 -19.63 3.00
N LYS A 380 -9.49 -20.17 3.56
CA LYS A 380 -9.51 -20.95 4.80
C LYS A 380 -10.08 -20.13 5.96
N ILE A 381 -9.59 -18.89 6.13
CA ILE A 381 -10.04 -17.98 7.19
C ILE A 381 -11.54 -17.69 7.06
N VAL A 382 -12.07 -17.47 5.85
CA VAL A 382 -13.51 -17.29 5.64
C VAL A 382 -14.29 -18.52 6.11
N GLY A 383 -13.85 -19.74 5.76
CA GLY A 383 -14.48 -20.98 6.21
C GLY A 383 -14.51 -21.11 7.74
N GLU A 384 -13.34 -20.87 8.36
CA GLU A 384 -13.16 -20.97 9.81
C GLU A 384 -13.95 -19.90 10.60
N LEU A 385 -14.03 -18.68 10.08
CA LEU A 385 -14.80 -17.61 10.71
C LEU A 385 -16.30 -17.80 10.53
N SER A 386 -16.75 -18.31 9.38
CA SER A 386 -18.17 -18.57 9.11
C SER A 386 -18.75 -19.69 9.98
N ALA A 387 -17.90 -20.52 10.60
CA ALA A 387 -18.31 -21.51 11.58
C ALA A 387 -18.61 -20.91 12.98
N LEU A 388 -18.25 -19.64 13.22
CA LEU A 388 -18.49 -18.96 14.48
C LEU A 388 -19.95 -18.44 14.57
N PRO A 389 -20.59 -18.50 15.73
CA PRO A 389 -21.95 -17.98 15.90
C PRO A 389 -22.07 -16.50 15.53
N GLY A 390 -23.05 -16.14 14.72
CA GLY A 390 -23.33 -14.77 14.30
C GLY A 390 -22.36 -14.18 13.28
N VAL A 391 -21.29 -14.87 12.92
CA VAL A 391 -20.30 -14.40 11.92
C VAL A 391 -20.78 -14.76 10.51
N ARG A 392 -20.85 -13.74 9.67
CA ARG A 392 -21.11 -13.83 8.23
C ARG A 392 -19.91 -13.26 7.51
N ALA A 393 -18.96 -14.15 7.15
CA ALA A 393 -17.72 -13.76 6.49
C ALA A 393 -17.83 -13.89 4.97
N ARG A 394 -17.25 -12.95 4.22
CA ARG A 394 -17.13 -12.95 2.77
C ARG A 394 -15.71 -12.64 2.33
N LEU A 395 -15.33 -13.17 1.17
CA LEU A 395 -13.99 -13.04 0.58
C LEU A 395 -13.93 -11.97 -0.50
N LEU A 396 -12.94 -11.06 -0.42
CA LEU A 396 -12.61 -10.08 -1.45
C LEU A 396 -11.22 -10.36 -2.00
N VAL A 397 -11.14 -10.73 -3.26
CA VAL A 397 -9.87 -11.02 -3.97
C VAL A 397 -9.71 -10.22 -5.25
N GLY A 398 -8.46 -10.13 -5.74
CA GLY A 398 -8.13 -9.47 -7.00
C GLY A 398 -8.56 -10.25 -8.25
N ARG A 399 -8.47 -9.57 -9.40
CA ARG A 399 -8.87 -10.11 -10.70
C ARG A 399 -7.96 -11.22 -11.23
N ALA A 400 -6.68 -11.23 -10.86
CA ALA A 400 -5.71 -12.17 -11.41
C ALA A 400 -5.92 -13.60 -10.88
N GLY A 401 -5.64 -14.63 -11.70
CA GLY A 401 -5.75 -16.04 -11.35
C GLY A 401 -7.15 -16.64 -11.58
N GLU A 402 -7.24 -17.97 -11.50
CA GLU A 402 -8.47 -18.74 -11.76
C GLU A 402 -9.65 -18.34 -10.85
N ASP A 403 -9.36 -18.02 -9.59
CA ASP A 403 -10.34 -17.55 -8.59
C ASP A 403 -10.44 -16.01 -8.53
N GLY A 404 -10.11 -15.32 -9.62
CA GLY A 404 -10.15 -13.86 -9.68
C GLY A 404 -11.58 -13.32 -9.67
N MET A 405 -11.82 -12.26 -8.87
CA MET A 405 -13.12 -11.59 -8.80
C MET A 405 -13.19 -10.43 -9.78
N ALA A 406 -14.18 -10.41 -10.66
CA ALA A 406 -14.40 -9.30 -11.61
C ALA A 406 -14.72 -8.00 -10.85
N GLN A 407 -14.37 -6.84 -11.44
CA GLN A 407 -14.57 -5.54 -10.79
C GLN A 407 -16.01 -5.26 -10.39
N LYS A 408 -16.99 -5.66 -11.22
CA LYS A 408 -18.41 -5.50 -10.90
C LYS A 408 -18.79 -6.29 -9.63
N GLN A 409 -18.26 -7.50 -9.48
CA GLN A 409 -18.48 -8.34 -8.31
C GLN A 409 -17.83 -7.75 -7.05
N GLN A 410 -16.61 -7.17 -7.17
CA GLN A 410 -15.95 -6.50 -6.07
C GLN A 410 -16.77 -5.30 -5.57
N ILE A 411 -17.33 -4.50 -6.49
CA ILE A 411 -18.18 -3.35 -6.15
C ILE A 411 -19.46 -3.82 -5.48
N SER A 412 -20.17 -4.81 -6.05
CA SER A 412 -21.39 -5.38 -5.46
C SER A 412 -21.15 -5.90 -4.04
N LEU A 413 -20.04 -6.63 -3.83
CA LEU A 413 -19.68 -7.16 -2.52
C LEU A 413 -19.46 -6.05 -1.48
N LEU A 414 -18.83 -4.95 -1.90
CA LEU A 414 -18.63 -3.79 -1.02
C LEU A 414 -19.94 -3.06 -0.72
N ASP A 415 -20.87 -3.01 -1.67
CA ASP A 415 -22.20 -2.44 -1.44
C ASP A 415 -23.04 -3.31 -0.50
N GLU A 416 -22.96 -4.65 -0.62
CA GLU A 416 -23.55 -5.60 0.33
C GLU A 416 -22.98 -5.41 1.74
N PHE A 417 -21.65 -5.18 1.85
CA PHE A 417 -21.01 -4.91 3.14
C PHE A 417 -21.47 -3.57 3.73
N ARG A 418 -21.62 -2.52 2.92
CA ARG A 418 -22.19 -1.23 3.33
C ARG A 418 -23.62 -1.38 3.84
N ALA A 419 -24.39 -2.21 3.17
CA ALA A 419 -25.77 -2.52 3.57
C ALA A 419 -25.85 -3.47 4.78
N LYS A 420 -24.70 -3.83 5.41
CA LYS A 420 -24.61 -4.74 6.57
C LYS A 420 -25.21 -6.14 6.33
N GLN A 421 -25.25 -6.60 5.08
CA GLN A 421 -25.71 -7.95 4.76
C GLN A 421 -24.80 -9.03 5.35
N PHE A 422 -23.54 -8.69 5.57
CA PHE A 422 -22.56 -9.49 6.30
C PHE A 422 -21.66 -8.57 7.15
N ASN A 423 -20.93 -9.15 8.13
CA ASN A 423 -20.23 -8.38 9.16
C ASN A 423 -18.71 -8.55 9.13
N VAL A 424 -18.17 -9.53 8.40
CA VAL A 424 -16.73 -9.74 8.28
C VAL A 424 -16.31 -9.82 6.82
N LEU A 425 -15.42 -8.90 6.39
CA LEU A 425 -14.83 -8.90 5.07
C LEU A 425 -13.38 -9.38 5.15
N VAL A 426 -13.06 -10.55 4.61
CA VAL A 426 -11.69 -11.03 4.48
C VAL A 426 -11.14 -10.59 3.12
N ALA A 427 -10.10 -9.76 3.11
CA ALA A 427 -9.61 -9.13 1.90
C ALA A 427 -8.12 -9.43 1.67
N THR A 428 -7.76 -9.74 0.42
CA THR A 428 -6.37 -9.75 -0.02
C THR A 428 -5.91 -8.33 -0.40
N SER A 429 -4.70 -8.17 -0.93
CA SER A 429 -4.10 -6.87 -1.30
C SER A 429 -4.98 -5.94 -2.15
N VAL A 430 -6.00 -6.45 -2.83
CA VAL A 430 -6.98 -5.64 -3.59
C VAL A 430 -7.80 -4.71 -2.70
N GLY A 431 -8.07 -5.10 -1.46
CA GLY A 431 -8.73 -4.23 -0.49
C GLY A 431 -7.85 -3.08 0.03
N GLU A 432 -6.54 -3.08 -0.32
CA GLU A 432 -5.58 -2.08 0.16
C GLU A 432 -5.63 -0.78 -0.65
N GLU A 433 -5.77 -0.88 -1.97
CA GLU A 433 -5.68 0.25 -2.89
C GLU A 433 -6.87 0.31 -3.85
N GLY A 434 -7.46 1.48 -3.99
CA GLY A 434 -8.36 1.77 -5.11
C GLY A 434 -9.83 1.41 -4.92
N LEU A 435 -10.22 0.78 -3.82
CA LEU A 435 -11.63 0.59 -3.49
C LEU A 435 -12.01 1.54 -2.36
N ASP A 436 -13.15 2.19 -2.50
CA ASP A 436 -13.76 2.98 -1.42
C ASP A 436 -14.32 2.01 -0.37
N VAL A 437 -13.41 1.46 0.44
CA VAL A 437 -13.79 0.50 1.48
C VAL A 437 -14.52 1.26 2.58
N VAL A 438 -15.65 0.72 2.92
CA VAL A 438 -16.58 1.17 3.95
C VAL A 438 -15.87 1.41 5.29
N SER A 439 -16.35 2.37 6.04
CA SER A 439 -16.04 2.48 7.47
C SER A 439 -16.38 1.21 8.20
N VAL A 440 -15.46 0.75 9.02
CA VAL A 440 -15.60 -0.44 9.84
C VAL A 440 -15.17 -0.13 11.26
N ASP A 441 -15.68 -0.90 12.19
CA ASP A 441 -15.37 -0.76 13.60
C ASP A 441 -13.96 -1.26 13.91
N GLU A 442 -13.49 -2.32 13.22
CA GLU A 442 -12.14 -2.85 13.40
C GLU A 442 -11.50 -3.33 12.09
N VAL A 443 -10.19 -3.12 11.99
CA VAL A 443 -9.33 -3.67 10.93
C VAL A 443 -8.32 -4.60 11.57
N VAL A 444 -8.29 -5.86 11.12
CA VAL A 444 -7.34 -6.85 11.60
C VAL A 444 -6.32 -7.18 10.53
N PHE A 445 -5.04 -7.09 10.85
CA PHE A 445 -3.93 -7.58 10.03
C PHE A 445 -3.54 -8.97 10.49
N TYR A 446 -3.81 -9.97 9.65
CA TYR A 446 -3.45 -11.35 9.94
C TYR A 446 -1.95 -11.60 9.78
N GLU A 447 -1.28 -10.86 8.86
CA GLU A 447 0.17 -10.87 8.72
C GLU A 447 0.74 -9.47 8.83
N ALA A 448 2.01 -9.38 9.29
CA ALA A 448 2.75 -8.14 9.29
C ALA A 448 3.03 -7.68 7.86
N VAL A 449 2.79 -6.41 7.60
CA VAL A 449 3.02 -5.81 6.29
C VAL A 449 4.40 -5.16 6.26
N PRO A 450 5.34 -5.61 5.40
CA PRO A 450 6.71 -5.08 5.37
C PRO A 450 6.82 -3.69 4.74
N SER A 451 5.71 -3.03 4.46
CA SER A 451 5.63 -1.72 3.83
C SER A 451 4.91 -0.72 4.73
N GLU A 452 5.63 0.36 5.07
CA GLU A 452 5.07 1.51 5.80
C GLU A 452 3.86 2.12 5.10
N ILE A 453 3.88 2.12 3.76
CA ILE A 453 2.81 2.66 2.93
C ILE A 453 1.53 1.87 3.13
N ARG A 454 1.62 0.54 3.06
CA ARG A 454 0.46 -0.35 3.24
C ARG A 454 -0.12 -0.26 4.65
N LEU A 455 0.75 -0.18 5.67
CA LEU A 455 0.31 -0.05 7.05
C LEU A 455 -0.50 1.25 7.26
N ILE A 456 0.00 2.37 6.74
CA ILE A 456 -0.68 3.67 6.82
C ILE A 456 -1.98 3.68 6.02
N GLN A 457 -1.99 3.12 4.81
CA GLN A 457 -3.19 3.03 3.97
C GLN A 457 -4.27 2.17 4.61
N ARG A 458 -3.90 1.06 5.23
CA ARG A 458 -4.82 0.16 5.93
C ARG A 458 -5.38 0.79 7.20
N ARG A 459 -4.54 1.46 8.02
CA ARG A 459 -4.99 2.21 9.20
C ARG A 459 -6.04 3.26 8.86
N GLY A 460 -5.86 4.00 7.78
CA GLY A 460 -6.81 5.00 7.32
C GLY A 460 -8.21 4.46 6.95
N ARG A 461 -8.42 3.14 6.96
CA ARG A 461 -9.73 2.53 6.71
C ARG A 461 -10.59 2.45 7.98
N ALA A 462 -9.98 2.32 9.16
CA ALA A 462 -10.70 2.27 10.43
C ALA A 462 -11.24 3.65 10.88
N GLY A 463 -10.64 4.77 10.47
CA GLY A 463 -10.91 6.11 11.01
C GLY A 463 -11.88 7.00 10.23
N ARG A 464 -12.67 6.51 9.26
CA ARG A 464 -13.45 7.43 8.39
C ARG A 464 -14.76 7.95 8.99
N ILE A 465 -15.41 7.22 9.91
CA ILE A 465 -16.70 7.63 10.50
C ILE A 465 -16.80 7.41 12.02
N LYS A 466 -16.10 6.42 12.60
CA LYS A 466 -16.06 6.16 14.06
C LYS A 466 -14.61 5.94 14.50
N ALA A 467 -14.32 6.19 15.78
CA ALA A 467 -13.09 5.73 16.39
C ALA A 467 -12.98 4.22 16.19
N GLY A 468 -12.18 3.80 15.22
CA GLY A 468 -12.02 2.38 14.87
C GLY A 468 -10.77 1.82 15.54
N ARG A 469 -10.77 0.51 15.73
CA ARG A 469 -9.58 -0.23 16.21
C ARG A 469 -8.82 -0.81 15.03
N VAL A 470 -7.51 -0.87 15.18
CA VAL A 470 -6.62 -1.58 14.26
C VAL A 470 -5.81 -2.57 15.07
N THR A 471 -5.96 -3.85 14.77
CA THR A 471 -5.25 -4.93 15.45
C THR A 471 -4.32 -5.66 14.49
N ALA A 472 -3.04 -5.81 14.85
CA ALA A 472 -2.10 -6.65 14.12
C ALA A 472 -1.82 -7.92 14.92
N ILE A 473 -1.93 -9.10 14.28
CA ILE A 473 -1.59 -10.39 14.90
C ILE A 473 -0.21 -10.79 14.42
N ILE A 474 0.74 -10.96 15.35
CA ILE A 474 2.16 -11.15 15.06
C ILE A 474 2.68 -12.39 15.76
N ALA A 475 3.29 -13.31 15.01
CA ALA A 475 4.00 -14.45 15.59
C ALA A 475 5.40 -14.00 16.04
N ARG A 476 5.72 -14.24 17.35
CA ARG A 476 7.02 -13.89 17.94
C ARG A 476 8.14 -14.75 17.37
N ASP A 477 9.34 -14.20 17.39
CA ASP A 477 10.59 -14.86 16.93
C ASP A 477 10.54 -15.36 15.47
N THR A 478 9.67 -14.74 14.65
CA THR A 478 9.51 -15.05 13.23
C THR A 478 9.80 -13.83 12.35
N LYS A 479 9.82 -14.06 11.04
CA LYS A 479 9.90 -12.95 10.07
C LYS A 479 8.74 -11.97 10.17
N ASP A 480 7.60 -12.40 10.66
CA ASP A 480 6.42 -11.57 10.87
C ASP A 480 6.72 -10.45 11.87
N GLU A 481 7.32 -10.79 13.00
CA GLU A 481 7.77 -9.79 13.98
C GLU A 481 8.88 -8.88 13.43
N ALA A 482 9.85 -9.45 12.73
CA ALA A 482 10.91 -8.68 12.08
C ALA A 482 10.33 -7.66 11.08
N TYR A 483 9.34 -8.04 10.27
CA TYR A 483 8.65 -7.15 9.34
C TYR A 483 7.89 -6.03 10.06
N TYR A 484 7.22 -6.34 11.16
CA TYR A 484 6.55 -5.33 11.98
C TYR A 484 7.52 -4.25 12.47
N TRP A 485 8.64 -4.64 13.07
CA TRP A 485 9.63 -3.70 13.58
C TRP A 485 10.33 -2.91 12.46
N VAL A 486 10.59 -3.55 11.32
CA VAL A 486 11.13 -2.86 10.14
C VAL A 486 10.15 -1.80 9.63
N SER A 487 8.85 -2.12 9.56
CA SER A 487 7.82 -1.16 9.13
C SER A 487 7.71 0.03 10.08
N LYS A 488 7.74 -0.21 11.39
CA LYS A 488 7.74 0.86 12.41
C LYS A 488 8.94 1.78 12.28
N ARG A 489 10.15 1.22 12.13
CA ARG A 489 11.38 2.01 11.93
C ARG A 489 11.35 2.82 10.64
N LYS A 490 10.84 2.26 9.56
CA LYS A 490 10.70 2.97 8.28
C LYS A 490 9.70 4.12 8.40
N GLU A 491 8.56 3.93 9.06
CA GLU A 491 7.57 4.99 9.32
C GLU A 491 8.20 6.16 10.10
N ALA A 492 8.90 5.87 11.19
CA ALA A 492 9.59 6.88 11.98
C ALA A 492 10.66 7.64 11.18
N ARG A 493 11.46 6.91 10.38
CA ARG A 493 12.48 7.51 9.48
C ARG A 493 11.84 8.40 8.43
N MET A 494 10.76 7.97 7.82
CA MET A 494 10.02 8.75 6.83
C MET A 494 9.51 10.07 7.43
N LYS A 495 8.85 10.02 8.60
CA LYS A 495 8.38 11.24 9.31
C LYS A 495 9.53 12.20 9.59
N LYS A 496 10.69 11.69 10.04
CA LYS A 496 11.89 12.51 10.30
C LYS A 496 12.42 13.17 9.01
N LEU A 497 12.48 12.44 7.89
CA LEU A 497 12.93 12.99 6.61
C LEU A 497 12.00 14.09 6.10
N LEU A 498 10.69 13.91 6.21
CA LEU A 498 9.71 14.90 5.79
C LEU A 498 9.75 16.18 6.64
N LYS A 499 9.87 16.05 7.96
CA LYS A 499 10.03 17.22 8.86
C LYS A 499 11.30 18.00 8.50
N LYS A 500 12.40 17.29 8.21
CA LYS A 500 13.65 17.92 7.76
C LYS A 500 13.48 18.66 6.43
N MET A 501 12.83 18.05 5.44
CA MET A 501 12.56 18.71 4.16
C MET A 501 11.72 19.97 4.33
N ARG A 502 10.69 19.92 5.16
CA ARG A 502 9.84 21.09 5.45
C ARG A 502 10.64 22.24 6.05
N SER A 503 11.49 21.97 7.06
CA SER A 503 12.33 23.01 7.68
C SER A 503 13.38 23.59 6.73
N GLU A 504 14.01 22.76 5.89
CA GLU A 504 14.94 23.22 4.85
C GLU A 504 14.26 24.16 3.83
N MET A 505 13.01 23.86 3.45
CA MET A 505 12.26 24.68 2.48
C MET A 505 11.66 25.93 3.12
N ALA A 506 11.39 25.94 4.43
CA ALA A 506 10.92 27.11 5.15
C ALA A 506 12.05 28.11 5.47
N GLY A 507 13.30 27.77 5.18
CA GLY A 507 14.46 28.65 5.51
C GLY A 507 14.81 28.66 7.00
N GLU A 508 14.23 27.77 7.79
CA GLU A 508 14.56 27.65 9.22
C GLU A 508 15.93 27.00 9.38
N LYS A 509 16.94 27.79 9.85
CA LYS A 509 18.24 27.25 10.24
C LYS A 509 18.02 26.26 11.40
N GLN A 510 18.36 25.00 11.20
CA GLN A 510 18.43 24.03 12.30
C GLN A 510 19.49 24.49 13.31
N GLY A 511 19.07 24.79 14.54
CA GLY A 511 19.97 24.79 15.68
C GLY A 511 20.59 23.39 15.88
N PRO A 512 21.76 23.27 16.51
CA PRO A 512 22.46 22.01 16.69
C PRO A 512 21.55 21.01 17.41
N VAL A 513 21.32 19.87 16.78
CA VAL A 513 20.60 18.74 17.37
C VAL A 513 21.46 18.22 18.54
N GLN A 514 21.06 18.51 19.76
CA GLN A 514 21.59 17.82 20.93
C GLN A 514 21.29 16.33 20.80
N HIS A 515 22.34 15.54 20.54
CA HIS A 515 22.28 14.09 20.65
C HIS A 515 22.17 13.72 22.14
N THR A 516 20.95 13.60 22.61
CA THR A 516 20.73 12.88 23.86
C THR A 516 20.79 11.39 23.53
N ILE A 517 21.96 10.82 23.74
CA ILE A 517 22.15 9.37 23.76
C ILE A 517 21.44 8.89 25.03
N ASN A 518 20.21 8.41 24.91
CA ASN A 518 19.62 7.60 25.97
C ASN A 518 19.70 6.14 25.54
N GLN A 519 20.58 5.47 26.25
CA GLN A 519 20.72 4.06 26.50
C GLN A 519 19.36 3.32 26.46
N PHE A 520 19.25 2.33 25.60
CA PHE A 520 18.48 1.13 25.88
C PHE A 520 19.25 -0.07 25.31
N PHE A 521 19.82 -0.80 26.25
CA PHE A 521 20.25 -2.19 26.08
C PHE A 521 19.05 -3.08 25.81
#